data_d175ddfa61ebbfca2218e994d03e7f1a
#
_entry.id   d175ddfa61ebbfca2218e994d03e7f1a
#
_cell.length_a   1.000
_cell.length_b   1.000
_cell.length_c   1.000
_cell.angle_alpha   90.00
_cell.angle_beta   90.00
_cell.angle_gamma   90.00
#
_symmetry.space_group_name_H-M   'P 1'
#
loop_
_entity.id
_entity.type
_entity.pdbx_description
1 polymer ?
#
loop_
_entity_poly.entity_id
_entity_poly.type
_entity_poly.pdbx_seq_one_letter_code
_entity_poly.pdbx_strand_id
1 'polypeptide(L)'
;SLLPDPTAGGWRVHSDFGFLGSLDSEESAEYPALNRLRTAAMSPVTHATVDIVDGEVEIALALGLDPWMVPANNQPAGSALLSGGHGALVRVTEGELTAYQLRTMGTKQFFVTLVLLDDTVLATHDNLVLGPCAALSDAPALAAAFAAAAQSGASLAARAYVAAGRIAVDLPIDPAELFAPAVPPLPLDPDKPAIPPVLNPNADWEFTTPADPLASPLPAGPRAFASPKDTI
;
A
#
# COMPACT_ATOMS: atom_id res chain seq x y z
N SER A 1 6.37 -17.02 12.67
CA SER A 1 5.13 -16.20 12.63
C SER A 1 4.97 -15.42 13.93
N LEU A 2 4.38 -14.24 13.83
CA LEU A 2 4.02 -13.39 14.97
C LEU A 2 2.51 -13.48 15.17
N LEU A 3 2.08 -13.94 16.33
CA LEU A 3 0.66 -14.02 16.71
C LEU A 3 0.34 -12.91 17.70
N PRO A 4 -0.71 -12.10 17.49
CA PRO A 4 -1.08 -11.07 18.45
C PRO A 4 -1.33 -11.66 19.84
N ASP A 5 -0.74 -11.06 20.87
CA ASP A 5 -1.04 -11.43 22.27
C ASP A 5 -2.10 -10.45 22.83
N PRO A 6 -3.35 -10.88 23.00
CA PRO A 6 -4.39 -10.02 23.52
C PRO A 6 -4.22 -9.65 24.99
N THR A 7 -3.42 -10.40 25.72
CA THR A 7 -3.23 -10.22 27.17
C THR A 7 -2.09 -9.25 27.47
N ALA A 8 -0.94 -9.45 26.82
CA ALA A 8 0.24 -8.63 27.06
C ALA A 8 0.34 -7.41 26.10
N GLY A 9 -0.52 -7.34 25.08
CA GLY A 9 -0.52 -6.24 24.13
C GLY A 9 0.64 -6.27 23.13
N GLY A 10 1.41 -7.34 23.11
CA GLY A 10 2.53 -7.57 22.21
C GLY A 10 2.28 -8.71 21.23
N TRP A 11 3.31 -9.52 20.99
CA TRP A 11 3.28 -10.63 20.06
C TRP A 11 3.88 -11.89 20.67
N ARG A 12 3.28 -13.04 20.32
CA ARG A 12 3.87 -14.35 20.54
C ARG A 12 4.63 -14.78 19.30
N VAL A 13 5.85 -15.22 19.48
CA VAL A 13 6.72 -15.66 18.40
C VAL A 13 6.64 -17.17 18.28
N HIS A 14 6.25 -17.66 17.13
CA HIS A 14 6.12 -19.08 16.82
C HIS A 14 6.93 -19.45 15.58
N SER A 15 7.54 -20.64 15.62
CA SER A 15 8.12 -21.33 14.48
C SER A 15 7.36 -22.63 14.23
N ASP A 16 7.79 -23.39 13.22
CA ASP A 16 7.31 -24.74 12.98
C ASP A 16 7.66 -25.71 14.14
N PHE A 17 8.62 -25.35 14.98
CA PHE A 17 9.02 -26.11 16.17
C PHE A 17 8.25 -25.71 17.44
N GLY A 18 7.38 -24.71 17.37
CA GLY A 18 6.55 -24.25 18.48
C GLY A 18 6.83 -22.80 18.91
N PHE A 19 6.47 -22.54 20.16
CA PHE A 19 6.64 -21.22 20.78
C PHE A 19 8.13 -20.91 21.04
N LEU A 20 8.60 -19.78 20.57
CA LEU A 20 9.98 -19.32 20.72
C LEU A 20 10.15 -18.25 21.81
N GLY A 21 9.12 -17.43 22.03
CA GLY A 21 9.17 -16.31 22.96
C GLY A 21 8.08 -15.28 22.69
N SER A 22 8.19 -14.15 23.33
CA SER A 22 7.26 -13.03 23.16
C SER A 22 8.01 -11.73 22.91
N LEU A 23 7.42 -10.88 22.10
CA LEU A 23 7.79 -9.48 21.94
C LEU A 23 6.75 -8.68 22.72
N ASP A 24 7.17 -7.88 23.66
CA ASP A 24 6.25 -7.13 24.49
C ASP A 24 5.69 -5.89 23.79
N SER A 25 4.81 -5.15 24.48
CA SER A 25 4.17 -3.98 23.90
C SER A 25 5.12 -2.81 23.71
N GLU A 26 6.15 -2.68 24.57
CA GLU A 26 7.12 -1.59 24.51
C GLU A 26 8.08 -1.81 23.33
N GLU A 27 8.64 -3.01 23.22
CA GLU A 27 9.47 -3.40 22.08
C GLU A 27 8.70 -3.31 20.75
N SER A 28 7.46 -3.75 20.73
CA SER A 28 6.63 -3.69 19.50
C SER A 28 6.24 -2.27 19.11
N ALA A 29 6.21 -1.32 20.05
CA ALA A 29 5.89 0.08 19.76
C ALA A 29 6.94 0.78 18.89
N GLU A 30 8.18 0.28 18.90
CA GLU A 30 9.23 0.77 18.00
C GLU A 30 8.94 0.47 16.51
N TYR A 31 8.01 -0.46 16.26
CA TYR A 31 7.62 -0.91 14.91
C TYR A 31 6.15 -0.61 14.61
N PRO A 32 5.80 0.62 14.17
CA PRO A 32 4.39 1.03 13.95
C PRO A 32 3.60 0.12 13.01
N ALA A 33 4.28 -0.52 12.04
CA ALA A 33 3.65 -1.48 11.13
C ALA A 33 3.10 -2.71 11.87
N LEU A 34 3.79 -3.18 12.92
CA LEU A 34 3.31 -4.29 13.75
C LEU A 34 2.04 -3.92 14.50
N ASN A 35 1.94 -2.71 15.04
CA ASN A 35 0.73 -2.24 15.70
C ASN A 35 -0.49 -2.24 14.78
N ARG A 36 -0.32 -1.82 13.53
CA ARG A 36 -1.39 -1.86 12.52
C ARG A 36 -1.85 -3.29 12.26
N LEU A 37 -0.91 -4.23 12.07
CA LEU A 37 -1.21 -5.63 11.83
C LEU A 37 -1.90 -6.27 13.04
N ARG A 38 -1.45 -5.97 14.25
CA ARG A 38 -2.06 -6.46 15.50
C ARG A 38 -3.51 -6.02 15.63
N THR A 39 -3.79 -4.73 15.41
CA THR A 39 -5.16 -4.19 15.51
C THR A 39 -6.09 -4.80 14.45
N ALA A 40 -5.55 -5.17 13.29
CA ALA A 40 -6.28 -5.89 12.25
C ALA A 40 -6.35 -7.42 12.48
N ALA A 41 -5.84 -7.91 13.62
CA ALA A 41 -5.75 -9.34 13.95
C ALA A 41 -5.00 -10.17 12.89
N MET A 42 -4.05 -9.58 12.22
CA MET A 42 -3.19 -10.24 11.23
C MET A 42 -1.95 -10.80 11.90
N SER A 43 -1.45 -11.92 11.36
CA SER A 43 -0.27 -12.63 11.89
C SER A 43 0.83 -12.63 10.82
N PRO A 44 1.76 -11.66 10.84
CA PRO A 44 2.84 -11.61 9.87
C PRO A 44 3.84 -12.74 10.08
N VAL A 45 4.51 -13.11 9.00
CA VAL A 45 5.65 -14.03 9.02
C VAL A 45 6.92 -13.21 8.77
N THR A 46 7.95 -13.48 9.55
CA THR A 46 9.25 -12.84 9.39
C THR A 46 10.37 -13.86 9.50
N HIS A 47 11.59 -13.42 9.22
CA HIS A 47 12.79 -14.23 9.39
C HIS A 47 13.36 -14.08 10.79
N ALA A 48 13.92 -15.18 11.31
CA ALA A 48 14.67 -15.19 12.54
C ALA A 48 16.07 -15.77 12.28
N THR A 49 17.07 -15.17 12.92
CA THR A 49 18.41 -15.75 13.02
C THR A 49 18.54 -16.39 14.39
N VAL A 50 19.09 -17.57 14.43
CA VAL A 50 19.31 -18.32 15.68
C VAL A 50 20.81 -18.53 15.83
N ASP A 51 21.37 -18.03 16.93
CA ASP A 51 22.76 -18.19 17.29
C ASP A 51 22.88 -18.86 18.66
N ILE A 52 24.06 -19.42 18.96
CA ILE A 52 24.40 -19.93 20.27
C ILE A 52 25.56 -19.09 20.80
N VAL A 53 25.26 -18.27 21.79
CA VAL A 53 26.25 -17.40 22.46
C VAL A 53 26.42 -17.86 23.90
N ASP A 54 27.61 -18.17 24.26
CA ASP A 54 27.97 -18.67 25.61
C ASP A 54 27.14 -19.90 26.09
N GLY A 55 26.67 -20.71 25.16
CA GLY A 55 25.84 -21.89 25.42
C GLY A 55 24.34 -21.60 25.56
N GLU A 56 23.91 -20.38 25.41
CA GLU A 56 22.50 -19.96 25.36
C GLU A 56 22.05 -19.74 23.92
N VAL A 57 20.78 -20.01 23.65
CA VAL A 57 20.18 -19.80 22.35
C VAL A 57 19.66 -18.36 22.27
N GLU A 58 20.26 -17.59 21.40
CA GLU A 58 19.77 -16.25 21.05
C GLU A 58 18.97 -16.27 19.76
N ILE A 59 17.82 -15.60 19.77
CA ILE A 59 16.94 -15.49 18.59
C ILE A 59 16.75 -14.01 18.25
N ALA A 60 17.28 -13.60 17.12
CA ALA A 60 17.07 -12.27 16.58
C ALA A 60 15.98 -12.30 15.52
N LEU A 61 14.96 -11.46 15.69
CA LEU A 61 13.84 -11.33 14.76
C LEU A 61 14.06 -10.15 13.81
N ALA A 62 13.83 -10.33 12.53
CA ALA A 62 13.81 -9.25 11.56
C ALA A 62 12.47 -8.51 11.66
N LEU A 63 12.35 -7.53 12.55
CA LEU A 63 11.13 -6.76 12.79
C LEU A 63 11.02 -5.51 11.91
N GLY A 64 12.10 -5.09 11.26
CA GLY A 64 12.06 -4.12 10.18
C GLY A 64 11.28 -4.72 9.01
N LEU A 65 9.96 -4.72 9.12
CA LEU A 65 9.10 -5.23 8.06
C LEU A 65 9.43 -4.49 6.78
N ASP A 66 9.62 -5.26 5.72
CA ASP A 66 9.75 -4.71 4.38
C ASP A 66 8.57 -3.74 4.14
N PRO A 67 8.82 -2.53 3.64
CA PRO A 67 7.77 -1.55 3.34
C PRO A 67 6.68 -2.09 2.39
N TRP A 68 6.95 -3.22 1.74
CA TRP A 68 6.01 -3.94 0.91
C TRP A 68 5.03 -4.84 1.69
N MET A 69 5.26 -5.12 2.96
CA MET A 69 4.43 -6.06 3.73
C MET A 69 3.13 -5.44 4.24
N VAL A 70 3.14 -4.14 4.51
CA VAL A 70 1.97 -3.44 5.05
C VAL A 70 1.51 -2.37 4.08
N PRO A 71 0.31 -2.51 3.49
CA PRO A 71 -0.20 -1.50 2.57
C PRO A 71 -0.35 -0.13 3.25
N ALA A 72 -0.02 0.93 2.55
CA ALA A 72 -0.13 2.29 3.06
C ALA A 72 -1.59 2.78 3.16
N ASN A 73 -2.50 2.15 2.42
CA ASN A 73 -3.94 2.41 2.46
C ASN A 73 -4.73 1.11 2.64
N ASN A 74 -6.04 1.23 2.82
CA ASN A 74 -6.94 0.08 2.84
C ASN A 74 -7.38 -0.29 1.43
N GLN A 75 -7.74 -1.57 1.25
CA GLN A 75 -8.38 -2.04 0.03
C GLN A 75 -9.65 -1.21 -0.22
N PRO A 76 -9.89 -0.71 -1.44
CA PRO A 76 -11.10 0.01 -1.78
C PRO A 76 -12.36 -0.79 -1.43
N ALA A 77 -13.31 -0.15 -0.75
CA ALA A 77 -14.54 -0.81 -0.34
C ALA A 77 -15.33 -1.35 -1.55
N GLY A 78 -15.85 -2.56 -1.43
CA GLY A 78 -16.62 -3.21 -2.49
C GLY A 78 -15.78 -3.66 -3.70
N SER A 79 -14.46 -3.66 -3.59
CA SER A 79 -13.58 -4.16 -4.65
C SER A 79 -13.24 -5.63 -4.47
N ALA A 80 -13.08 -6.33 -5.58
CA ALA A 80 -12.43 -7.63 -5.64
C ALA A 80 -10.91 -7.42 -5.81
N LEU A 81 -10.12 -8.01 -4.92
CA LEU A 81 -8.67 -7.92 -4.99
C LEU A 81 -8.12 -8.93 -5.99
N LEU A 82 -7.35 -8.47 -6.94
CA LEU A 82 -6.67 -9.35 -7.87
C LEU A 82 -5.59 -10.17 -7.17
N SER A 83 -5.43 -11.42 -7.60
CA SER A 83 -4.25 -12.21 -7.28
C SER A 83 -3.02 -11.58 -7.93
N GLY A 84 -1.86 -11.77 -7.31
CA GLY A 84 -0.60 -11.34 -7.88
C GLY A 84 0.02 -12.40 -8.79
N GLY A 85 1.10 -12.01 -9.46
CA GLY A 85 1.93 -12.91 -10.26
C GLY A 85 2.79 -12.19 -11.27
N HIS A 86 2.36 -11.04 -11.76
CA HIS A 86 3.11 -10.23 -12.71
C HIS A 86 3.10 -8.75 -12.35
N GLY A 87 4.29 -8.19 -12.14
CA GLY A 87 4.46 -6.75 -11.87
C GLY A 87 4.42 -5.93 -13.16
N ALA A 88 3.28 -5.36 -13.49
CA ALA A 88 3.12 -4.48 -14.63
C ALA A 88 3.55 -3.05 -14.28
N LEU A 89 4.49 -2.48 -15.03
CA LEU A 89 4.92 -1.10 -14.82
C LEU A 89 3.86 -0.10 -15.29
N VAL A 90 3.56 0.85 -14.40
CA VAL A 90 2.66 1.96 -14.73
C VAL A 90 3.42 3.02 -15.53
N ARG A 91 2.86 3.45 -16.63
CA ARG A 91 3.39 4.57 -17.44
C ARG A 91 2.97 5.89 -16.81
N VAL A 92 3.63 6.24 -15.73
CA VAL A 92 3.30 7.43 -14.89
C VAL A 92 3.38 8.77 -15.64
N THR A 93 4.12 8.84 -16.75
CA THR A 93 4.18 10.02 -17.60
C THR A 93 2.90 10.27 -18.40
N GLU A 94 2.02 9.27 -18.48
CA GLU A 94 0.71 9.34 -19.12
C GLU A 94 -0.42 9.48 -18.07
N GLY A 95 -0.05 9.63 -16.80
CA GLY A 95 -0.96 9.85 -15.68
C GLY A 95 -0.95 11.30 -15.20
N GLU A 96 -1.53 11.50 -14.04
CA GLU A 96 -1.69 12.81 -13.40
C GLU A 96 -0.60 13.11 -12.36
N LEU A 97 0.29 12.13 -12.06
CA LEU A 97 1.37 12.29 -11.10
C LEU A 97 2.52 13.13 -11.68
N THR A 98 2.92 14.15 -10.95
CA THR A 98 4.18 14.84 -11.24
C THR A 98 5.39 14.00 -10.83
N ALA A 99 6.53 14.25 -11.47
CA ALA A 99 7.78 13.60 -11.11
C ALA A 99 8.20 13.86 -9.65
N TYR A 100 7.80 15.00 -9.11
CA TYR A 100 8.05 15.33 -7.70
C TYR A 100 7.19 14.48 -6.76
N GLN A 101 5.89 14.45 -6.99
CA GLN A 101 4.95 13.65 -6.20
C GLN A 101 5.36 12.18 -6.18
N LEU A 102 5.73 11.66 -7.35
CA LEU A 102 6.19 10.28 -7.47
C LEU A 102 7.45 10.01 -6.63
N ARG A 103 8.40 10.95 -6.59
CA ARG A 103 9.59 10.82 -5.72
C ARG A 103 9.26 10.88 -4.24
N THR A 104 8.29 11.70 -3.85
CA THR A 104 7.89 11.87 -2.44
C THR A 104 7.03 10.74 -1.91
N MET A 105 6.47 9.91 -2.78
CA MET A 105 5.71 8.72 -2.35
C MET A 105 6.54 7.74 -1.50
N GLY A 106 7.87 7.76 -1.63
CA GLY A 106 8.75 6.84 -0.94
C GLY A 106 8.59 5.39 -1.41
N THR A 107 9.22 4.47 -0.70
CA THR A 107 9.07 3.04 -0.95
C THR A 107 7.92 2.50 -0.13
N LYS A 108 6.89 1.93 -0.78
CA LYS A 108 5.71 1.38 -0.10
C LYS A 108 4.87 0.51 -1.01
N GLN A 109 4.04 -0.33 -0.38
CA GLN A 109 2.91 -1.01 -1.00
C GLN A 109 1.63 -0.22 -0.73
N PHE A 110 0.72 -0.22 -1.69
CA PHE A 110 -0.63 0.34 -1.53
C PHE A 110 -1.60 -0.32 -2.49
N PHE A 111 -2.90 -0.15 -2.26
CA PHE A 111 -3.93 -0.63 -3.17
C PHE A 111 -4.29 0.44 -4.16
N VAL A 112 -4.51 0.01 -5.40
CA VAL A 112 -5.03 0.82 -6.50
C VAL A 112 -6.35 0.23 -6.99
N THR A 113 -7.20 1.08 -7.57
CA THR A 113 -8.35 0.63 -8.35
C THR A 113 -7.94 0.55 -9.81
N LEU A 114 -8.39 -0.50 -10.51
CA LEU A 114 -8.17 -0.64 -11.94
C LEU A 114 -9.42 -0.20 -12.70
N VAL A 115 -9.21 0.64 -13.69
CA VAL A 115 -10.27 1.15 -14.56
C VAL A 115 -9.94 0.78 -16.00
N LEU A 116 -10.92 0.25 -16.72
CA LEU A 116 -10.79 -0.05 -18.13
C LEU A 116 -11.32 1.13 -18.97
N LEU A 117 -10.47 1.65 -19.83
CA LEU A 117 -10.82 2.64 -20.83
C LEU A 117 -10.45 2.07 -22.20
N ASP A 118 -11.46 1.70 -22.99
CA ASP A 118 -11.29 0.94 -24.23
C ASP A 118 -10.51 -0.36 -24.00
N ASP A 119 -9.33 -0.51 -24.58
CA ASP A 119 -8.43 -1.66 -24.36
C ASP A 119 -7.34 -1.38 -23.32
N THR A 120 -7.33 -0.17 -22.74
CA THR A 120 -6.27 0.26 -21.82
C THR A 120 -6.71 0.14 -20.38
N VAL A 121 -5.92 -0.56 -19.56
CA VAL A 121 -6.13 -0.66 -18.12
C VAL A 121 -5.33 0.44 -17.43
N LEU A 122 -6.04 1.30 -16.72
CA LEU A 122 -5.50 2.40 -15.95
C LEU A 122 -5.46 2.02 -14.47
N ALA A 123 -4.34 2.31 -13.80
CA ALA A 123 -4.25 2.28 -12.35
C ALA A 123 -4.67 3.64 -11.80
N THR A 124 -5.57 3.64 -10.81
CA THR A 124 -6.05 4.86 -10.15
C THR A 124 -5.89 4.76 -8.65
N HIS A 125 -5.67 5.89 -8.00
CA HIS A 125 -5.58 6.00 -6.54
C HIS A 125 -6.16 7.34 -6.10
N ASP A 126 -7.06 7.33 -5.13
CA ASP A 126 -7.76 8.53 -4.63
C ASP A 126 -8.35 9.42 -5.75
N ASN A 127 -8.99 8.78 -6.72
CA ASN A 127 -9.57 9.39 -7.93
C ASN A 127 -8.55 10.02 -8.91
N LEU A 128 -7.27 9.78 -8.72
CA LEU A 128 -6.23 10.22 -9.65
C LEU A 128 -5.78 9.08 -10.54
N VAL A 129 -5.55 9.35 -11.79
CA VAL A 129 -4.99 8.41 -12.74
C VAL A 129 -3.47 8.37 -12.55
N LEU A 130 -2.96 7.24 -12.06
CA LEU A 130 -1.51 7.01 -11.95
C LEU A 130 -0.89 6.78 -13.32
N GLY A 131 -1.62 6.17 -14.22
CA GLY A 131 -1.25 5.91 -15.60
C GLY A 131 -1.68 4.53 -16.09
N PRO A 132 -1.51 4.25 -17.38
CA PRO A 132 -1.78 2.95 -17.96
C PRO A 132 -0.77 1.91 -17.46
N CYS A 133 -1.26 0.69 -17.20
CA CYS A 133 -0.43 -0.42 -16.73
C CYS A 133 -0.49 -1.67 -17.63
N ALA A 134 -1.54 -1.85 -18.41
CA ALA A 134 -1.67 -2.98 -19.33
C ALA A 134 -2.59 -2.63 -20.51
N ALA A 135 -2.45 -3.37 -21.61
CA ALA A 135 -3.50 -3.52 -22.61
C ALA A 135 -4.30 -4.78 -22.27
N LEU A 136 -5.62 -4.70 -22.31
CA LEU A 136 -6.48 -5.84 -21.93
C LEU A 136 -6.34 -6.99 -22.92
N SER A 137 -6.13 -6.68 -24.21
CA SER A 137 -5.86 -7.66 -25.27
C SER A 137 -4.62 -8.52 -25.00
N ASP A 138 -3.63 -8.00 -24.28
CA ASP A 138 -2.37 -8.69 -23.98
C ASP A 138 -2.41 -9.44 -22.63
N ALA A 139 -3.51 -9.30 -21.87
CA ALA A 139 -3.63 -9.82 -20.50
C ALA A 139 -4.92 -10.64 -20.31
N PRO A 140 -5.01 -11.88 -20.82
CA PRO A 140 -6.24 -12.66 -20.80
C PRO A 140 -6.78 -12.95 -19.39
N ALA A 141 -5.90 -13.15 -18.40
CA ALA A 141 -6.31 -13.31 -17.01
C ALA A 141 -6.98 -12.04 -16.47
N LEU A 142 -6.42 -10.87 -16.81
CA LEU A 142 -7.00 -9.59 -16.43
C LEU A 142 -8.33 -9.32 -17.14
N ALA A 143 -8.45 -9.70 -18.41
CA ALA A 143 -9.71 -9.64 -19.16
C ALA A 143 -10.80 -10.49 -18.49
N ALA A 144 -10.45 -11.71 -18.07
CA ALA A 144 -11.38 -12.58 -17.33
C ALA A 144 -11.77 -11.97 -15.97
N ALA A 145 -10.83 -11.32 -15.27
CA ALA A 145 -11.12 -10.65 -14.01
C ALA A 145 -12.09 -9.47 -14.19
N PHE A 146 -11.92 -8.64 -15.21
CA PHE A 146 -12.86 -7.55 -15.53
C PHE A 146 -14.25 -8.10 -15.85
N ALA A 147 -14.34 -9.17 -16.63
CA ALA A 147 -15.62 -9.80 -16.94
C ALA A 147 -16.31 -10.35 -15.68
N ALA A 148 -15.60 -10.99 -14.79
CA ALA A 148 -16.13 -11.52 -13.53
C ALA A 148 -16.57 -10.38 -12.58
N ALA A 149 -15.78 -9.32 -12.47
CA ALA A 149 -16.11 -8.14 -11.68
C ALA A 149 -17.37 -7.44 -12.18
N ALA A 150 -17.50 -7.27 -13.49
CA ALA A 150 -18.69 -6.69 -14.10
C ALA A 150 -19.97 -7.49 -13.78
N GLN A 151 -19.89 -8.83 -13.75
CA GLN A 151 -21.02 -9.70 -13.38
C GLN A 151 -21.43 -9.54 -11.91
N SER A 152 -20.49 -9.29 -11.01
CA SER A 152 -20.75 -9.11 -9.58
C SER A 152 -21.03 -7.65 -9.17
N GLY A 153 -20.85 -6.70 -10.08
CA GLY A 153 -20.93 -5.27 -9.79
C GLY A 153 -19.80 -4.74 -8.90
N ALA A 154 -18.72 -5.49 -8.78
CA ALA A 154 -17.53 -5.11 -8.01
C ALA A 154 -16.57 -4.27 -8.87
N SER A 155 -15.82 -3.37 -8.25
CA SER A 155 -14.62 -2.79 -8.85
C SER A 155 -13.43 -3.74 -8.69
N LEU A 156 -12.38 -3.56 -9.48
CA LEU A 156 -11.14 -4.31 -9.31
C LEU A 156 -10.12 -3.50 -8.52
N ALA A 157 -9.52 -4.13 -7.53
CA ALA A 157 -8.36 -3.60 -6.83
C ALA A 157 -7.13 -4.49 -7.08
N ALA A 158 -5.98 -3.87 -7.12
CA ALA A 158 -4.70 -4.56 -7.21
C ALA A 158 -3.71 -3.99 -6.20
N ARG A 159 -2.68 -4.78 -5.86
CA ARG A 159 -1.55 -4.28 -5.10
C ARG A 159 -0.63 -3.50 -6.02
N ALA A 160 -0.19 -2.36 -5.56
CA ALA A 160 0.79 -1.55 -6.26
C ALA A 160 2.02 -1.32 -5.36
N TYR A 161 3.16 -1.23 -5.97
CA TYR A 161 4.45 -1.07 -5.31
C TYR A 161 5.15 0.14 -5.90
N VAL A 162 5.56 1.05 -5.05
CA VAL A 162 6.34 2.20 -5.46
C VAL A 162 7.75 2.13 -4.90
N ALA A 163 8.74 2.32 -5.75
CA ALA A 163 10.14 2.45 -5.38
C ALA A 163 10.90 3.27 -6.43
N ALA A 164 11.84 4.08 -5.97
CA ALA A 164 12.74 4.85 -6.83
C ALA A 164 12.00 5.63 -7.94
N GLY A 165 10.82 6.17 -7.63
CA GLY A 165 10.03 6.94 -8.59
C GLY A 165 9.37 6.10 -9.70
N ARG A 166 9.15 4.81 -9.46
CA ARG A 166 8.42 3.91 -10.36
C ARG A 166 7.27 3.27 -9.61
N ILE A 167 6.20 2.98 -10.32
CA ILE A 167 5.06 2.22 -9.80
C ILE A 167 4.91 0.95 -10.62
N ALA A 168 4.75 -0.18 -9.94
CA ALA A 168 4.33 -1.44 -10.54
C ALA A 168 3.03 -1.90 -9.91
N VAL A 169 2.15 -2.47 -10.71
CA VAL A 169 0.88 -3.07 -10.26
C VAL A 169 0.99 -4.58 -10.43
N ASP A 170 0.59 -5.30 -9.41
CA ASP A 170 0.61 -6.75 -9.40
C ASP A 170 -0.67 -7.29 -10.05
N LEU A 171 -0.52 -7.96 -11.18
CA LEU A 171 -1.62 -8.43 -12.01
C LEU A 171 -1.64 -9.97 -12.06
N PRO A 172 -2.83 -10.61 -12.21
CA PRO A 172 -2.94 -12.06 -12.30
C PRO A 172 -2.34 -12.58 -13.61
N ILE A 173 -1.65 -13.72 -13.53
CA ILE A 173 -1.14 -14.45 -14.69
C ILE A 173 -2.07 -15.61 -15.05
N ASP A 174 -2.58 -16.31 -14.03
CA ASP A 174 -3.39 -17.51 -14.20
C ASP A 174 -4.89 -17.15 -14.22
N PRO A 175 -5.61 -17.47 -15.31
CA PRO A 175 -7.06 -17.31 -15.37
C PRO A 175 -7.84 -18.15 -14.34
N ALA A 176 -7.23 -19.17 -13.74
CA ALA A 176 -7.85 -19.97 -12.70
C ALA A 176 -7.72 -19.34 -11.30
N GLU A 177 -6.75 -18.44 -11.11
CA GLU A 177 -6.46 -17.78 -9.84
C GLU A 177 -6.56 -16.25 -9.98
N LEU A 178 -7.74 -15.75 -10.28
CA LEU A 178 -7.94 -14.33 -10.58
C LEU A 178 -7.93 -13.45 -9.33
N PHE A 179 -8.43 -13.96 -8.19
CA PHE A 179 -8.71 -13.15 -7.02
C PHE A 179 -7.99 -13.67 -5.78
N ALA A 180 -7.43 -12.75 -5.03
CA ALA A 180 -6.90 -12.99 -3.70
C ALA A 180 -7.98 -12.75 -2.63
N PRO A 181 -7.82 -13.32 -1.42
CA PRO A 181 -8.64 -12.97 -0.28
C PRO A 181 -8.61 -11.47 0.00
N ALA A 182 -9.76 -10.91 0.38
CA ALA A 182 -9.84 -9.51 0.79
C ALA A 182 -8.91 -9.24 1.99
N VAL A 183 -8.24 -8.11 1.96
CA VAL A 183 -7.39 -7.68 3.08
C VAL A 183 -8.26 -6.95 4.11
N PRO A 184 -8.25 -7.37 5.37
CA PRO A 184 -8.97 -6.68 6.42
C PRO A 184 -8.53 -5.20 6.51
N PRO A 185 -9.45 -4.27 6.83
CA PRO A 185 -9.09 -2.89 6.99
C PRO A 185 -8.06 -2.73 8.12
N LEU A 186 -6.96 -2.05 7.81
CA LEU A 186 -5.93 -1.72 8.76
C LEU A 186 -6.23 -0.35 9.37
N PRO A 187 -6.05 -0.16 10.68
CA PRO A 187 -6.16 1.17 11.27
C PRO A 187 -5.06 2.04 10.67
N LEU A 188 -5.46 3.13 10.05
CA LEU A 188 -4.54 4.13 9.54
C LEU A 188 -4.01 4.93 10.73
N ASP A 189 -2.71 5.18 10.74
CA ASP A 189 -2.08 6.04 11.73
C ASP A 189 -2.62 7.48 11.52
N PRO A 190 -3.30 8.10 12.49
CA PRO A 190 -3.82 9.44 12.34
C PRO A 190 -2.71 10.49 12.17
N ASP A 191 -1.51 10.20 12.65
CA ASP A 191 -0.35 11.09 12.54
C ASP A 191 0.44 10.91 11.23
N LYS A 192 0.14 9.83 10.51
CA LYS A 192 0.66 9.61 9.15
C LYS A 192 -0.52 9.62 8.18
N PRO A 193 -0.92 10.79 7.68
CA PRO A 193 -1.97 10.84 6.69
C PRO A 193 -1.62 9.87 5.56
N ALA A 194 -2.63 9.12 5.16
CA ALA A 194 -2.59 8.42 3.87
C ALA A 194 -2.01 9.39 2.84
N ILE A 195 -1.26 8.87 1.90
CA ILE A 195 -0.61 9.60 0.82
C ILE A 195 -1.23 11.01 0.66
N PRO A 196 -0.46 12.08 0.85
CA PRO A 196 -1.02 13.41 0.69
C PRO A 196 -1.75 13.48 -0.66
N PRO A 197 -2.92 14.10 -0.73
CA PRO A 197 -3.67 14.19 -1.96
C PRO A 197 -2.73 14.66 -3.04
N VAL A 198 -2.66 13.88 -4.12
CA VAL A 198 -1.80 14.23 -5.24
C VAL A 198 -2.46 15.41 -5.90
N LEU A 199 -1.87 16.55 -5.74
CA LEU A 199 -2.35 17.78 -6.32
C LEU A 199 -1.98 17.76 -7.80
N ASN A 200 -2.98 17.72 -8.69
CA ASN A 200 -2.74 17.87 -10.12
C ASN A 200 -2.26 19.30 -10.39
N PRO A 201 -1.01 19.53 -10.81
CA PRO A 201 -0.51 20.88 -11.02
C PRO A 201 -1.16 21.57 -12.23
N ASN A 202 -1.88 20.82 -13.05
CA ASN A 202 -2.60 21.31 -14.21
C ASN A 202 -4.11 21.46 -13.93
N ALA A 203 -4.60 21.04 -12.79
CA ALA A 203 -5.92 21.43 -12.37
C ALA A 203 -5.90 22.94 -12.19
N ASP A 204 -6.82 23.62 -12.83
CA ASP A 204 -7.13 24.99 -12.48
C ASP A 204 -7.57 24.99 -11.01
N TRP A 205 -6.57 25.13 -10.17
CA TRP A 205 -6.78 25.29 -8.75
C TRP A 205 -7.27 26.71 -8.53
N GLU A 206 -8.43 26.98 -8.99
CA GLU A 206 -9.28 27.76 -8.12
C GLU A 206 -9.38 26.92 -6.87
N PHE A 207 -8.31 27.05 -6.07
CA PHE A 207 -8.36 26.48 -4.75
C PHE A 207 -9.65 27.04 -4.16
N THR A 208 -10.62 26.20 -4.10
CA THR A 208 -11.64 26.30 -3.08
C THR A 208 -10.96 26.17 -1.73
N THR A 209 -9.71 26.65 -1.67
CA THR A 209 -9.10 26.97 -0.42
C THR A 209 -9.99 28.00 0.21
N PRO A 210 -10.29 27.83 1.51
CA PRO A 210 -10.86 28.89 2.31
C PRO A 210 -10.18 30.18 1.91
N ALA A 211 -10.93 31.26 1.82
CA ALA A 211 -10.52 32.57 1.28
C ALA A 211 -9.22 33.14 1.88
N ASP A 212 -8.70 32.52 2.91
CA ASP A 212 -7.38 32.79 3.48
C ASP A 212 -6.48 31.57 3.34
N PRO A 213 -5.58 31.55 2.33
CA PRO A 213 -4.60 30.47 2.19
C PRO A 213 -3.62 30.38 3.37
N LEU A 214 -3.54 31.41 4.21
CA LEU A 214 -2.74 31.42 5.44
C LEU A 214 -3.52 30.82 6.61
N ALA A 215 -4.83 30.91 6.59
CA ALA A 215 -5.72 30.26 7.54
C ALA A 215 -6.07 28.81 7.08
N SER A 216 -5.66 28.44 5.90
CA SER A 216 -5.84 27.08 5.42
C SER A 216 -5.09 26.11 6.33
N PRO A 217 -5.77 25.07 6.83
CA PRO A 217 -5.12 24.00 7.58
C PRO A 217 -4.24 23.10 6.70
N LEU A 218 -3.80 23.62 5.54
CA LEU A 218 -2.83 22.89 4.75
C LEU A 218 -1.61 22.63 5.63
N PRO A 219 -1.25 21.35 5.83
CA PRO A 219 -0.06 21.02 6.56
C PRO A 219 1.12 21.72 5.90
N ALA A 220 2.07 22.18 6.71
CA ALA A 220 3.21 22.97 6.25
C ALA A 220 4.00 22.32 5.08
N GLY A 221 3.90 21.03 4.92
CA GLY A 221 4.60 20.31 3.86
C GLY A 221 4.13 20.65 2.43
N PRO A 222 2.86 20.61 2.12
CA PRO A 222 2.38 20.88 0.77
C PRO A 222 2.50 22.34 0.31
N ARG A 223 2.76 23.28 1.17
CA ARG A 223 2.97 24.67 0.73
C ARG A 223 4.09 24.84 -0.28
N ALA A 224 5.09 24.00 -0.18
CA ALA A 224 6.17 23.98 -1.17
C ALA A 224 5.66 23.66 -2.58
N PHE A 225 4.46 23.07 -2.67
CA PHE A 225 3.85 22.69 -3.95
C PHE A 225 2.86 23.72 -4.46
N ALA A 226 2.32 24.52 -3.55
CA ALA A 226 1.25 25.43 -3.90
C ALA A 226 1.75 26.70 -4.60
N SER A 227 3.02 27.07 -4.43
CA SER A 227 3.55 28.28 -5.06
C SER A 227 5.04 28.14 -5.37
N PRO A 228 5.44 28.29 -6.64
CA PRO A 228 6.86 28.39 -6.99
C PRO A 228 7.56 29.59 -6.34
N LYS A 229 6.80 30.51 -5.75
CA LYS A 229 7.35 31.71 -5.06
C LYS A 229 7.77 31.45 -3.63
N ASP A 230 7.25 30.37 -3.03
CA ASP A 230 7.57 29.97 -1.65
C ASP A 230 8.75 28.99 -1.61
N THR A 231 9.34 28.69 -2.77
CA THR A 231 10.47 27.76 -2.93
C THR A 231 11.83 28.48 -3.04
N ILE A 232 11.88 29.75 -2.69
CA ILE A 232 13.13 30.52 -2.68
C ILE A 232 13.56 30.78 -1.24
#